data_71981970c2712a9006dca72a21a80e2c
#
_entry.id   71981970c2712a9006dca72a21a80e2c
#
_cell.length_a   1.000
_cell.length_b   1.000
_cell.length_c   1.000
_cell.angle_alpha   90.00
_cell.angle_beta   90.00
_cell.angle_gamma   90.00
#
_symmetry.space_group_name_H-M   'P 1'
#
loop_
_entity.id
_entity.type
_entity.pdbx_description
1 polymer ?
#
loop_
_entity_poly.entity_id
_entity_poly.type
_entity_poly.pdbx_seq_one_letter_code
_entity_poly.pdbx_strand_id
1 'polypeptide(L)'
;MADLSELRGLMRRFSDERDWGQFHDPKSVIMALVGEVGELAELFQWLPADDARRLAGSDPLRTRAGEEMADVLLYLVLLADVLDIDLADAARRKLADAEARFPPASVTGQAPERI
;
A
#
# COMPACT_ATOMS: atom_id res chain seq x y z
N MET A 1 -9.85 -6.51 -14.64
CA MET A 1 -9.31 -6.11 -13.32
C MET A 1 -8.10 -5.22 -13.54
N ALA A 2 -8.02 -4.11 -12.83
CA ALA A 2 -6.88 -3.21 -12.93
C ALA A 2 -5.63 -3.85 -12.32
N ASP A 3 -4.49 -3.68 -12.95
CA ASP A 3 -3.19 -4.06 -12.42
C ASP A 3 -2.38 -2.80 -12.09
N LEU A 4 -1.18 -2.98 -11.53
CA LEU A 4 -0.35 -1.84 -11.12
C LEU A 4 0.11 -0.99 -12.31
N SER A 5 0.33 -1.61 -13.46
CA SER A 5 0.71 -0.89 -14.67
C SER A 5 -0.41 0.03 -15.15
N GLU A 6 -1.65 -0.46 -15.13
CA GLU A 6 -2.82 0.34 -15.48
C GLU A 6 -3.01 1.50 -14.51
N LEU A 7 -2.91 1.23 -13.20
CA LEU A 7 -3.02 2.29 -12.18
C LEU A 7 -1.93 3.34 -12.34
N ARG A 8 -0.71 2.94 -12.65
CA ARG A 8 0.38 3.87 -12.91
C ARG A 8 0.05 4.81 -14.06
N GLY A 9 -0.48 4.26 -15.16
CA GLY A 9 -0.90 5.07 -16.31
C GLY A 9 -2.00 6.05 -15.96
N LEU A 10 -3.00 5.61 -15.18
CA LEU A 10 -4.09 6.45 -14.72
C LEU A 10 -3.59 7.58 -13.81
N MET A 11 -2.70 7.27 -12.87
CA MET A 11 -2.09 8.27 -11.98
C MET A 11 -1.26 9.28 -12.75
N ARG A 12 -0.47 8.82 -13.70
CA ARG A 12 0.35 9.70 -14.53
C ARG A 12 -0.52 10.69 -15.30
N ARG A 13 -1.58 10.21 -15.95
CA ARG A 13 -2.51 11.07 -16.67
C ARG A 13 -3.19 12.07 -15.74
N PHE A 14 -3.65 11.62 -14.58
CA PHE A 14 -4.27 12.48 -13.58
C PHE A 14 -3.34 13.62 -13.17
N SER A 15 -2.07 13.31 -12.91
CA SER A 15 -1.06 14.29 -12.53
C SER A 15 -0.70 15.23 -13.66
N ASP A 16 -0.55 14.71 -14.88
CA ASP A 16 -0.18 15.50 -16.06
C ASP A 16 -1.26 16.52 -16.41
N GLU A 17 -2.53 16.12 -16.35
CA GLU A 17 -3.66 17.01 -16.64
C GLU A 17 -3.72 18.21 -15.68
N ARG A 18 -3.09 18.08 -14.51
CA ARG A 18 -3.09 19.09 -13.45
C ARG A 18 -1.73 19.77 -13.28
N ASP A 19 -0.76 19.37 -14.07
CA ASP A 19 0.61 19.85 -13.97
C ASP A 19 1.19 19.68 -12.55
N TRP A 20 0.86 18.56 -11.91
CA TRP A 20 1.29 18.26 -10.55
C TRP A 20 2.63 17.52 -10.47
N GLY A 21 3.14 17.04 -11.61
CA GLY A 21 4.44 16.37 -11.64
C GLY A 21 5.58 17.19 -11.05
N GLN A 22 5.48 18.52 -11.16
CA GLN A 22 6.48 19.45 -10.61
C GLN A 22 6.60 19.35 -9.08
N PHE A 23 5.58 18.81 -8.40
CA PHE A 23 5.56 18.65 -6.93
C PHE A 23 5.92 17.24 -6.48
N HIS A 24 6.15 16.32 -7.43
CA HIS A 24 6.28 14.89 -7.15
C HIS A 24 7.75 14.45 -7.02
N ASP A 25 8.54 15.16 -6.20
CA ASP A 25 9.84 14.62 -5.81
C ASP A 25 9.64 13.45 -4.82
N PRO A 26 10.61 12.52 -4.75
CA PRO A 26 10.43 11.32 -3.91
C PRO A 26 10.17 11.62 -2.45
N LYS A 27 10.82 12.61 -1.88
CA LYS A 27 10.65 12.95 -0.46
C LYS A 27 9.24 13.43 -0.18
N SER A 28 8.72 14.34 -1.01
CA SER A 28 7.36 14.88 -0.84
C SER A 28 6.31 13.79 -1.01
N VAL A 29 6.48 12.90 -1.97
CA VAL A 29 5.57 11.77 -2.19
C VAL A 29 5.60 10.81 -1.01
N ILE A 30 6.79 10.49 -0.47
CA ILE A 30 6.91 9.63 0.71
C ILE A 30 6.22 10.25 1.93
N MET A 31 6.38 11.54 2.14
CA MET A 31 5.73 12.22 3.27
C MET A 31 4.21 12.19 3.14
N ALA A 32 3.68 12.37 1.93
CA ALA A 32 2.25 12.23 1.68
C ALA A 32 1.79 10.79 1.93
N LEU A 33 2.56 9.81 1.48
CA LEU A 33 2.27 8.38 1.71
C LEU A 33 2.20 8.08 3.21
N VAL A 34 3.15 8.57 3.99
CA VAL A 34 3.15 8.38 5.46
C VAL A 34 1.88 8.97 6.08
N GLY A 35 1.44 10.14 5.60
CA GLY A 35 0.18 10.75 6.05
C GLY A 35 -1.02 9.84 5.80
N GLU A 36 -1.11 9.23 4.63
CA GLU A 36 -2.20 8.33 4.29
C GLU A 36 -2.15 7.03 5.11
N VAL A 37 -0.98 6.50 5.37
CA VAL A 37 -0.81 5.36 6.28
C VAL A 37 -1.30 5.73 7.68
N GLY A 38 -1.00 6.95 8.14
CA GLY A 38 -1.49 7.46 9.42
C GLY A 38 -3.02 7.52 9.48
N GLU A 39 -3.66 7.99 8.41
CA GLU A 39 -5.13 8.04 8.33
C GLU A 39 -5.75 6.64 8.36
N LEU A 40 -5.12 5.68 7.68
CA LEU A 40 -5.56 4.29 7.75
C LEU A 40 -5.42 3.76 9.18
N ALA A 41 -4.30 4.03 9.84
CA ALA A 41 -4.07 3.61 11.23
C ALA A 41 -5.08 4.21 12.20
N GLU A 42 -5.49 5.46 12.00
CA GLU A 42 -6.50 6.13 12.84
C GLU A 42 -7.83 5.39 12.87
N LEU A 43 -8.21 4.74 11.78
CA LEU A 43 -9.46 3.99 11.73
C LEU A 43 -9.48 2.79 12.68
N PHE A 44 -8.31 2.28 13.05
CA PHE A 44 -8.18 1.06 13.83
C PHE A 44 -7.55 1.26 15.21
N GLN A 45 -6.94 2.42 15.48
CA GLN A 45 -6.10 2.62 16.66
C GLN A 45 -6.81 2.36 17.99
N TRP A 46 -8.12 2.60 18.05
CA TRP A 46 -8.90 2.42 19.28
C TRP A 46 -9.73 1.15 19.30
N LEU A 47 -9.64 0.34 18.26
CA LEU A 47 -10.37 -0.91 18.19
C LEU A 47 -9.56 -2.03 18.88
N PRO A 48 -10.22 -2.87 19.69
CA PRO A 48 -9.55 -4.07 20.20
C PRO A 48 -9.10 -4.95 19.05
N ALA A 49 -7.86 -5.45 19.13
CA ALA A 49 -7.30 -6.26 18.05
C ALA A 49 -8.16 -7.48 17.70
N ASP A 50 -8.74 -8.12 18.73
CA ASP A 50 -9.58 -9.30 18.54
C ASP A 50 -10.89 -9.01 17.79
N ASP A 51 -11.38 -7.77 17.87
CA ASP A 51 -12.62 -7.35 17.23
C ASP A 51 -12.42 -6.66 15.88
N ALA A 52 -11.21 -6.23 15.57
CA ALA A 52 -10.94 -5.38 14.42
C ALA A 52 -11.41 -6.02 13.10
N ARG A 53 -11.16 -7.32 12.94
CA ARG A 53 -11.57 -8.05 11.73
C ARG A 53 -13.08 -8.05 11.57
N ARG A 54 -13.81 -8.31 12.64
CA ARG A 54 -15.28 -8.33 12.64
C ARG A 54 -15.85 -6.96 12.36
N LEU A 55 -15.34 -5.93 13.05
CA LEU A 55 -15.81 -4.55 12.90
C LEU A 55 -15.53 -4.00 11.51
N ALA A 56 -14.39 -4.34 10.93
CA ALA A 56 -14.01 -3.91 9.58
C ALA A 56 -14.74 -4.66 8.47
N GLY A 57 -15.48 -5.70 8.81
CA GLY A 57 -16.28 -6.47 7.85
C GLY A 57 -17.56 -5.76 7.41
N SER A 58 -17.97 -4.66 8.07
CA SER A 58 -19.19 -3.94 7.76
C SER A 58 -18.94 -2.43 7.74
N ASP A 59 -19.87 -1.71 7.08
CA ASP A 59 -19.83 -0.25 6.98
C ASP A 59 -20.25 0.42 8.29
N PRO A 60 -19.77 1.65 8.55
CA PRO A 60 -18.97 2.48 7.64
C PRO A 60 -17.48 2.16 7.60
N LEU A 61 -16.95 1.36 8.53
CA LEU A 61 -15.51 1.14 8.64
C LEU A 61 -14.93 0.45 7.39
N ARG A 62 -15.64 -0.54 6.85
CA ARG A 62 -15.18 -1.26 5.65
C ARG A 62 -14.92 -0.32 4.48
N THR A 63 -15.88 0.56 4.17
CA THR A 63 -15.73 1.52 3.06
C THR A 63 -14.61 2.50 3.33
N ARG A 64 -14.52 3.04 4.54
CA ARG A 64 -13.48 3.99 4.91
C ARG A 64 -12.09 3.35 4.86
N ALA A 65 -11.96 2.13 5.32
CA ALA A 65 -10.70 1.39 5.23
C ALA A 65 -10.27 1.20 3.77
N GLY A 66 -11.22 0.85 2.90
CA GLY A 66 -10.94 0.72 1.46
C GLY A 66 -10.47 2.01 0.83
N GLU A 67 -11.09 3.14 1.18
CA GLU A 67 -10.69 4.45 0.67
C GLU A 67 -9.27 4.81 1.11
N GLU A 68 -8.93 4.62 2.38
CA GLU A 68 -7.59 4.93 2.88
C GLU A 68 -6.54 3.97 2.32
N MET A 69 -6.88 2.70 2.16
CA MET A 69 -5.99 1.74 1.49
C MET A 69 -5.73 2.15 0.04
N ALA A 70 -6.76 2.65 -0.65
CA ALA A 70 -6.62 3.13 -2.03
C ALA A 70 -5.67 4.33 -2.09
N ASP A 71 -5.78 5.27 -1.16
CA ASP A 71 -4.88 6.43 -1.09
C ASP A 71 -3.43 5.99 -0.87
N VAL A 72 -3.21 5.04 0.04
CA VAL A 72 -1.87 4.47 0.28
C VAL A 72 -1.33 3.83 -0.99
N LEU A 73 -2.14 3.02 -1.66
CA LEU A 73 -1.72 2.34 -2.90
C LEU A 73 -1.38 3.35 -4.00
N LEU A 74 -2.21 4.37 -4.20
CA LEU A 74 -2.00 5.35 -5.26
C LEU A 74 -0.72 6.16 -5.04
N TYR A 75 -0.41 6.57 -3.81
CA TYR A 75 0.84 7.24 -3.53
C TYR A 75 2.05 6.31 -3.70
N LEU A 76 1.91 5.04 -3.35
CA LEU A 76 2.98 4.07 -3.56
C LEU A 76 3.24 3.84 -5.05
N VAL A 77 2.19 3.71 -5.84
CA VAL A 77 2.30 3.59 -7.31
C VAL A 77 2.95 4.84 -7.90
N LEU A 78 2.56 6.02 -7.42
CA LEU A 78 3.16 7.29 -7.86
C LEU A 78 4.65 7.34 -7.52
N LEU A 79 5.03 6.93 -6.31
CA LEU A 79 6.43 6.89 -5.90
C LEU A 79 7.25 5.96 -6.80
N ALA A 80 6.73 4.78 -7.08
CA ALA A 80 7.38 3.82 -7.97
C ALA A 80 7.57 4.42 -9.37
N ASP A 81 6.57 5.14 -9.87
CA ASP A 81 6.66 5.81 -11.17
C ASP A 81 7.72 6.91 -11.18
N VAL A 82 7.78 7.74 -10.13
CA VAL A 82 8.78 8.79 -10.00
C VAL A 82 10.20 8.22 -9.96
N LEU A 83 10.38 7.07 -9.32
CA LEU A 83 11.67 6.39 -9.18
C LEU A 83 11.97 5.42 -10.32
N ASP A 84 11.06 5.28 -11.28
CA ASP A 84 11.17 4.33 -12.39
C ASP A 84 11.39 2.89 -11.90
N ILE A 85 10.61 2.48 -10.91
CA ILE A 85 10.64 1.13 -10.35
C ILE A 85 9.42 0.36 -10.81
N ASP A 86 9.62 -0.85 -11.35
CA ASP A 86 8.54 -1.80 -11.61
C ASP A 86 8.11 -2.41 -10.27
N LEU A 87 7.06 -1.86 -9.68
CA LEU A 87 6.64 -2.22 -8.33
C LEU A 87 6.13 -3.67 -8.25
N ALA A 88 5.42 -4.14 -9.27
CA ALA A 88 4.94 -5.51 -9.29
C ALA A 88 6.10 -6.51 -9.31
N ASP A 89 7.12 -6.24 -10.13
CA ASP A 89 8.33 -7.07 -10.19
C ASP A 89 9.08 -7.03 -8.86
N ALA A 90 9.26 -5.84 -8.29
CA ALA A 90 9.91 -5.70 -6.99
C ALA A 90 9.18 -6.50 -5.90
N ALA A 91 7.83 -6.47 -5.91
CA ALA A 91 7.02 -7.24 -4.97
C ALA A 91 7.19 -8.75 -5.17
N ARG A 92 7.19 -9.21 -6.43
CA ARG A 92 7.40 -10.64 -6.72
C ARG A 92 8.77 -11.13 -6.24
N ARG A 93 9.81 -10.34 -6.48
CA ARG A 93 11.17 -10.68 -6.03
C ARG A 93 11.24 -10.72 -4.51
N LYS A 94 10.60 -9.78 -3.84
CA LYS A 94 10.57 -9.72 -2.38
C LYS A 94 9.88 -10.94 -1.80
N LEU A 95 8.76 -11.36 -2.40
CA LEU A 95 8.06 -12.58 -1.97
C LEU A 95 8.92 -13.83 -2.17
N ALA A 96 9.63 -13.93 -3.30
CA ALA A 96 10.52 -15.05 -3.54
C ALA A 96 11.63 -15.12 -2.49
N ASP A 97 12.21 -13.97 -2.12
CA ASP A 97 13.19 -13.89 -1.05
C ASP A 97 12.60 -14.32 0.29
N ALA A 98 11.37 -13.90 0.59
CA ALA A 98 10.68 -14.27 1.81
C ALA A 98 10.41 -15.77 1.87
N GLU A 99 9.98 -16.38 0.76
CA GLU A 99 9.78 -17.82 0.66
C GLU A 99 11.05 -18.61 0.99
N ALA A 100 12.20 -18.10 0.50
CA ALA A 100 13.48 -18.74 0.78
C ALA A 100 13.90 -18.59 2.25
N ARG A 101 13.62 -17.43 2.87
CA ARG A 101 13.96 -17.16 4.28
C ARG A 101 13.02 -17.84 5.27
N PHE A 102 11.77 -18.06 4.87
CA PHE A 102 10.71 -18.63 5.72
C PHE A 102 10.12 -19.87 5.07
N PRO A 103 10.88 -20.99 4.95
CA PRO A 103 10.32 -22.19 4.36
C PRO A 103 9.17 -22.73 5.22
N PRO A 104 8.07 -23.20 4.63
CA PRO A 104 6.88 -23.65 5.40
C PRO A 104 7.19 -24.67 6.49
N ALA A 105 8.10 -25.59 6.21
CA ALA A 105 8.46 -26.63 7.18
C ALA A 105 9.02 -26.08 8.49
N SER A 106 9.61 -24.87 8.47
CA SER A 106 10.25 -24.27 9.63
C SER A 106 9.37 -23.29 10.39
N VAL A 107 8.35 -22.71 9.75
CA VAL A 107 7.64 -21.54 10.29
C VAL A 107 6.13 -21.64 10.30
N THR A 108 5.53 -22.73 9.77
CA THR A 108 4.08 -22.87 9.75
C THR A 108 3.49 -22.73 11.14
N GLY A 109 2.53 -21.83 11.28
CA GLY A 109 1.86 -21.57 12.55
C GLY A 109 2.64 -20.68 13.51
N GLN A 110 3.79 -20.15 13.10
CA GLN A 110 4.61 -19.25 13.92
C GLN A 110 4.63 -17.85 13.29
N ALA A 111 4.38 -16.83 14.11
CA ALA A 111 4.41 -15.46 13.64
C ALA A 111 5.85 -15.04 13.31
N PRO A 112 6.09 -14.45 12.12
CA PRO A 112 7.41 -13.93 11.80
C PRO A 112 7.64 -12.58 12.48
N GLU A 113 8.91 -12.22 12.68
CA GLU A 113 9.24 -10.89 13.17
C GLU A 113 8.92 -9.83 12.09
N ARG A 114 9.23 -10.15 10.83
CA ARG A 114 8.89 -9.33 9.65
C ARG A 114 9.08 -10.16 8.39
N ILE A 115 8.45 -9.71 7.35
CA ILE A 115 8.61 -10.32 6.02
C ILE A 115 9.93 -9.89 5.37
#